data_418c56e03e0f41676139d9d075fce8ca
#
_entry.id   418c56e03e0f41676139d9d075fce8ca
#
_cell.length_a   1.000
_cell.length_b   1.000
_cell.length_c   1.000
_cell.angle_alpha   90.00
_cell.angle_beta   90.00
_cell.angle_gamma   90.00
#
_symmetry.space_group_name_H-M   'P 1'
#
loop_
_entity.id
_entity.type
_entity.pdbx_description
1 polymer ?
#
loop_
_entity_poly.entity_id
_entity_poly.type
_entity_poly.pdbx_seq_one_letter_code
_entity_poly.pdbx_strand_id
1 'polypeptide(L)'
;MAAASTGPADGILIGDKMYSGVLISLENCLIPEEKCALTPSIVDGLDPDTETDLRCVGCELIQSAGILLRLPQVAMATGQVLFQRFFYSKSYVKHSMEHVSMACVHLASKIEEAPRRIRDVINVFHRLRQLREKQKPSPLVLDQEYVNLKNQIIKAERRVLKELGFCVHVKHPHKIIVMYLQVLECERNKHLVQTSWLASEGK
;
A
#
# COMPACT_ATOMS: atom_id res chain seq x y z
N MET A 1 17.55 29.71 16.35
CA MET A 1 16.29 30.13 16.98
C MET A 1 15.52 30.95 15.96
N ALA A 2 14.57 30.32 15.25
CA ALA A 2 13.65 31.03 14.39
C ALA A 2 12.25 30.81 14.98
N ALA A 3 11.64 31.91 15.42
CA ALA A 3 10.32 31.93 16.02
C ALA A 3 9.26 31.55 14.99
N ALA A 4 8.46 30.55 15.31
CA ALA A 4 7.26 30.23 14.57
C ALA A 4 6.24 31.36 14.79
N SER A 5 5.96 32.14 13.75
CA SER A 5 4.84 33.09 13.73
C SER A 5 3.55 32.30 13.61
N THR A 6 2.80 32.19 14.69
CA THR A 6 1.40 31.78 14.68
C THR A 6 0.58 32.92 14.08
N GLY A 7 0.37 32.88 12.76
CA GLY A 7 -0.65 33.68 12.10
C GLY A 7 -2.05 33.10 12.37
N PRO A 8 -3.12 33.90 12.28
CA PRO A 8 -4.48 33.44 12.49
C PRO A 8 -4.82 32.35 11.47
N ALA A 9 -5.53 31.32 11.91
CA ALA A 9 -5.95 30.21 11.07
C ALA A 9 -6.96 30.72 10.03
N ASP A 10 -6.46 31.09 8.84
CA ASP A 10 -7.28 31.43 7.70
C ASP A 10 -7.96 30.16 7.19
N GLY A 11 -9.22 29.98 7.54
CA GLY A 11 -10.07 28.95 6.98
C GLY A 11 -10.73 29.44 5.70
N ILE A 12 -11.06 28.51 4.80
CA ILE A 12 -11.84 28.78 3.60
C ILE A 12 -13.33 28.59 3.95
N LEU A 13 -14.14 29.61 3.72
CA LEU A 13 -15.60 29.55 3.89
C LEU A 13 -16.20 28.94 2.61
N ILE A 14 -16.84 27.78 2.73
CA ILE A 14 -17.56 27.14 1.63
C ILE A 14 -19.02 26.99 2.05
N GLY A 15 -19.92 27.81 1.49
CA GLY A 15 -21.29 27.93 1.97
C GLY A 15 -21.32 28.51 3.40
N ASP A 16 -22.03 27.85 4.30
CA ASP A 16 -22.15 28.24 5.71
C ASP A 16 -21.14 27.55 6.64
N LYS A 17 -20.18 26.80 6.08
CA LYS A 17 -19.18 26.07 6.85
C LYS A 17 -17.78 26.62 6.64
N MET A 18 -17.14 26.93 7.76
CA MET A 18 -15.73 27.30 7.79
C MET A 18 -14.87 26.03 7.80
N TYR A 19 -14.00 25.88 6.80
CA TYR A 19 -12.98 24.85 6.74
C TYR A 19 -11.65 25.49 7.14
N SER A 20 -11.19 25.19 8.35
CA SER A 20 -9.86 25.61 8.81
C SER A 20 -8.79 24.98 7.91
N GLY A 21 -7.72 25.74 7.66
CA GLY A 21 -6.64 25.30 6.79
C GLY A 21 -6.10 23.93 7.21
N VAL A 22 -6.37 22.91 6.42
CA VAL A 22 -5.73 21.59 6.57
C VAL A 22 -4.40 21.66 5.84
N LEU A 23 -3.30 21.69 6.57
CA LEU A 23 -1.98 21.57 6.00
C LEU A 23 -1.82 20.13 5.48
N ILE A 24 -1.99 19.91 4.18
CA ILE A 24 -1.74 18.63 3.55
C ILE A 24 -0.23 18.56 3.32
N SER A 25 0.49 17.85 4.18
CA SER A 25 1.88 17.52 3.93
C SER A 25 1.93 16.36 2.93
N LEU A 26 2.64 16.56 1.81
CA LEU A 26 2.95 15.50 0.83
C LEU A 26 4.16 14.65 1.29
N GLU A 27 4.71 14.95 2.45
CA GLU A 27 5.80 14.16 3.03
C GLU A 27 5.27 12.81 3.55
N ASN A 28 6.17 11.84 3.66
CA ASN A 28 5.83 10.54 4.25
C ASN A 28 5.31 10.76 5.66
N CYS A 29 4.02 10.48 5.89
CA CYS A 29 3.44 10.54 7.21
C CYS A 29 4.05 9.42 8.07
N LEU A 30 4.78 9.79 9.10
CA LEU A 30 5.20 8.86 10.14
C LEU A 30 3.98 8.51 11.00
N ILE A 31 3.82 7.24 11.28
CA ILE A 31 2.77 6.77 12.20
C ILE A 31 3.32 6.96 13.62
N PRO A 32 2.61 7.63 14.54
CA PRO A 32 3.02 7.73 15.93
C PRO A 32 3.21 6.33 16.55
N GLU A 33 4.22 6.17 17.40
CA GLU A 33 4.57 4.90 18.03
C GLU A 33 3.41 4.29 18.82
N GLU A 34 2.62 5.13 19.46
CA GLU A 34 1.39 4.74 20.18
C GLU A 34 0.38 4.03 19.28
N LYS A 35 0.25 4.47 18.03
CA LYS A 35 -0.63 3.82 17.04
C LYS A 35 -0.04 2.55 16.45
N CYS A 36 1.28 2.39 16.51
CA CYS A 36 1.93 1.15 16.12
C CYS A 36 1.71 0.05 17.18
N ALA A 37 1.75 0.42 18.46
CA ALA A 37 1.58 -0.50 19.57
C ALA A 37 0.12 -0.97 19.75
N LEU A 38 -0.86 -0.09 19.49
CA LEU A 38 -2.29 -0.39 19.66
C LEU A 38 -3.04 -0.14 18.34
N THR A 39 -3.02 -1.13 17.47
CA THR A 39 -3.70 -1.05 16.18
C THR A 39 -5.21 -1.27 16.31
N PRO A 40 -6.02 -0.81 15.34
CA PRO A 40 -7.45 -1.08 15.33
C PRO A 40 -7.82 -2.56 15.34
N SER A 41 -6.95 -3.42 14.81
CA SER A 41 -7.16 -4.88 14.80
C SER A 41 -7.02 -5.47 16.18
N ILE A 42 -6.03 -5.04 16.94
CA ILE A 42 -5.82 -5.47 18.34
C ILE A 42 -6.99 -5.00 19.20
N VAL A 43 -7.47 -3.76 19.00
CA VAL A 43 -8.67 -3.24 19.71
C VAL A 43 -9.92 -4.08 19.39
N ASP A 44 -10.05 -4.58 18.17
CA ASP A 44 -11.14 -5.47 17.76
C ASP A 44 -10.93 -6.94 18.17
N GLY A 45 -9.87 -7.25 18.94
CA GLY A 45 -9.62 -8.58 19.53
C GLY A 45 -8.76 -9.52 18.68
N LEU A 46 -8.06 -9.00 17.65
CA LEU A 46 -7.12 -9.81 16.89
C LEU A 46 -5.81 -9.96 17.68
N ASP A 47 -5.27 -11.17 17.69
CA ASP A 47 -3.96 -11.46 18.27
C ASP A 47 -2.83 -10.71 17.50
N PRO A 48 -1.86 -10.09 18.21
CA PRO A 48 -0.77 -9.34 17.60
C PRO A 48 0.11 -10.15 16.65
N ASP A 49 0.39 -11.40 16.97
CA ASP A 49 1.19 -12.28 16.10
C ASP A 49 0.43 -12.60 14.82
N THR A 50 -0.87 -12.88 14.92
CA THR A 50 -1.76 -13.07 13.77
C THR A 50 -1.84 -11.80 12.90
N GLU A 51 -1.89 -10.60 13.51
CA GLU A 51 -1.87 -9.35 12.74
C GLU A 51 -0.56 -9.20 11.96
N THR A 52 0.56 -9.52 12.59
CA THR A 52 1.89 -9.47 11.95
C THR A 52 1.96 -10.44 10.77
N ASP A 53 1.48 -11.67 10.94
CA ASP A 53 1.40 -12.66 9.87
C ASP A 53 0.54 -12.18 8.70
N LEU A 54 -0.63 -11.60 8.98
CA LEU A 54 -1.51 -11.04 7.94
C LEU A 54 -0.85 -9.88 7.20
N ARG A 55 -0.06 -9.05 7.88
CA ARG A 55 0.74 -7.97 7.25
C ARG A 55 1.78 -8.53 6.31
N CYS A 56 2.53 -9.55 6.74
CA CYS A 56 3.53 -10.22 5.92
C CYS A 56 2.88 -10.88 4.70
N VAL A 57 1.85 -11.70 4.90
CA VAL A 57 1.15 -12.41 3.82
C VAL A 57 0.53 -11.43 2.82
N GLY A 58 -0.07 -10.32 3.30
CA GLY A 58 -0.62 -9.29 2.43
C GLY A 58 0.45 -8.62 1.54
N CYS A 59 1.62 -8.30 2.11
CA CYS A 59 2.75 -7.75 1.35
C CYS A 59 3.31 -8.76 0.34
N GLU A 60 3.43 -10.04 0.71
CA GLU A 60 3.85 -11.11 -0.20
C GLU A 60 2.88 -11.30 -1.37
N LEU A 61 1.57 -11.23 -1.11
CA LEU A 61 0.56 -11.30 -2.15
C LEU A 61 0.68 -10.12 -3.13
N ILE A 62 0.92 -8.91 -2.63
CA ILE A 62 1.11 -7.71 -3.45
C ILE A 62 2.37 -7.87 -4.31
N GLN A 63 3.48 -8.33 -3.73
CA GLN A 63 4.73 -8.57 -4.44
C GLN A 63 4.55 -9.63 -5.54
N SER A 64 4.00 -10.79 -5.19
CA SER A 64 3.78 -11.90 -6.11
C SER A 64 2.82 -11.52 -7.26
N ALA A 65 1.74 -10.79 -6.92
CA ALA A 65 0.80 -10.29 -7.92
C ALA A 65 1.46 -9.27 -8.84
N GLY A 66 2.28 -8.37 -8.30
CA GLY A 66 3.01 -7.37 -9.07
C GLY A 66 3.97 -8.00 -10.08
N ILE A 67 4.70 -9.04 -9.67
CA ILE A 67 5.61 -9.81 -10.55
C ILE A 67 4.81 -10.45 -11.70
N LEU A 68 3.70 -11.13 -11.40
CA LEU A 68 2.87 -11.77 -12.42
C LEU A 68 2.19 -10.76 -13.36
N LEU A 69 1.83 -9.58 -12.85
CA LEU A 69 1.30 -8.46 -13.63
C LEU A 69 2.40 -7.68 -14.38
N ARG A 70 3.68 -8.01 -14.18
CA ARG A 70 4.83 -7.28 -14.73
C ARG A 70 4.76 -5.78 -14.37
N LEU A 71 4.47 -5.49 -13.13
CA LEU A 71 4.54 -4.14 -12.59
C LEU A 71 5.99 -3.75 -12.29
N PRO A 72 6.35 -2.47 -12.39
CA PRO A 72 7.65 -2.00 -11.91
C PRO A 72 7.75 -2.17 -10.39
N GLN A 73 8.97 -2.35 -9.87
CA GLN A 73 9.23 -2.54 -8.43
C GLN A 73 8.64 -1.40 -7.59
N VAL A 74 8.74 -0.16 -8.09
CA VAL A 74 8.16 1.01 -7.42
C VAL A 74 6.66 0.87 -7.20
N ALA A 75 5.91 0.32 -8.18
CA ALA A 75 4.48 0.11 -8.04
C ALA A 75 4.14 -0.97 -6.98
N MET A 76 4.94 -2.02 -6.92
CA MET A 76 4.78 -3.04 -5.87
C MET A 76 5.05 -2.46 -4.49
N ALA A 77 6.15 -1.72 -4.33
CA ALA A 77 6.50 -1.06 -3.07
C ALA A 77 5.44 -0.02 -2.66
N THR A 78 4.93 0.79 -3.58
CA THR A 78 3.80 1.70 -3.33
C THR A 78 2.58 0.94 -2.84
N GLY A 79 2.22 -0.16 -3.50
CA GLY A 79 1.09 -1.01 -3.08
C GLY A 79 1.23 -1.54 -1.65
N GLN A 80 2.42 -2.02 -1.29
CA GLN A 80 2.73 -2.51 0.07
C GLN A 80 2.63 -1.38 1.10
N VAL A 81 3.16 -0.20 0.82
CA VAL A 81 3.07 0.95 1.75
C VAL A 81 1.62 1.38 1.95
N LEU A 82 0.81 1.49 0.88
CA LEU A 82 -0.61 1.82 0.99
C LEU A 82 -1.39 0.79 1.80
N PHE A 83 -1.09 -0.49 1.60
CA PHE A 83 -1.66 -1.61 2.34
C PHE A 83 -1.34 -1.50 3.84
N GLN A 84 -0.07 -1.29 4.20
CA GLN A 84 0.35 -1.13 5.58
C GLN A 84 -0.32 0.09 6.23
N ARG A 85 -0.28 1.26 5.57
CA ARG A 85 -0.93 2.48 6.07
C ARG A 85 -2.42 2.29 6.32
N PHE A 86 -3.13 1.60 5.42
CA PHE A 86 -4.55 1.33 5.57
C PHE A 86 -4.83 0.52 6.83
N PHE A 87 -4.09 -0.55 7.11
CA PHE A 87 -4.31 -1.39 8.27
C PHE A 87 -3.76 -0.84 9.59
N TYR A 88 -3.01 0.26 9.57
CA TYR A 88 -2.78 1.07 10.77
C TYR A 88 -3.95 1.98 11.12
N SER A 89 -4.88 2.20 10.18
CA SER A 89 -6.11 3.00 10.38
C SER A 89 -7.37 2.17 10.47
N LYS A 90 -7.35 0.94 9.95
CA LYS A 90 -8.49 0.02 9.88
C LYS A 90 -8.11 -1.38 10.33
N SER A 91 -9.12 -2.13 10.80
CA SER A 91 -8.97 -3.46 11.35
C SER A 91 -9.09 -4.55 10.30
N TYR A 92 -8.26 -5.58 10.39
CA TYR A 92 -8.36 -6.82 9.62
C TYR A 92 -9.66 -7.59 9.93
N VAL A 93 -10.21 -7.44 11.11
CA VAL A 93 -11.48 -8.10 11.50
C VAL A 93 -12.65 -7.56 10.65
N LYS A 94 -12.62 -6.27 10.29
CA LYS A 94 -13.69 -5.59 9.54
C LYS A 94 -13.44 -5.52 8.04
N HIS A 95 -12.20 -5.75 7.60
CA HIS A 95 -11.80 -5.61 6.20
C HIS A 95 -11.00 -6.82 5.73
N SER A 96 -11.43 -7.40 4.61
CA SER A 96 -10.72 -8.51 3.99
C SER A 96 -9.33 -8.08 3.52
N MET A 97 -8.30 -8.73 4.06
CA MET A 97 -6.90 -8.55 3.68
C MET A 97 -6.71 -8.73 2.16
N GLU A 98 -7.34 -9.75 1.57
CA GLU A 98 -7.20 -10.06 0.15
C GLU A 98 -7.82 -8.98 -0.75
N HIS A 99 -9.02 -8.49 -0.42
CA HIS A 99 -9.67 -7.42 -1.19
C HIS A 99 -8.88 -6.11 -1.12
N VAL A 100 -8.32 -5.80 0.05
CA VAL A 100 -7.48 -4.60 0.23
C VAL A 100 -6.16 -4.76 -0.53
N SER A 101 -5.55 -5.95 -0.52
CA SER A 101 -4.33 -6.23 -1.31
C SER A 101 -4.57 -6.03 -2.81
N MET A 102 -5.66 -6.59 -3.36
CA MET A 102 -6.05 -6.38 -4.76
C MET A 102 -6.28 -4.89 -5.06
N ALA A 103 -6.96 -4.18 -4.18
CA ALA A 103 -7.23 -2.75 -4.31
C ALA A 103 -5.93 -1.93 -4.31
N CYS A 104 -4.98 -2.25 -3.42
CA CYS A 104 -3.68 -1.59 -3.34
C CYS A 104 -2.83 -1.84 -4.58
N VAL A 105 -2.80 -3.06 -5.12
CA VAL A 105 -2.11 -3.38 -6.38
C VAL A 105 -2.71 -2.58 -7.55
N HIS A 106 -4.04 -2.57 -7.66
CA HIS A 106 -4.73 -1.85 -8.73
C HIS A 106 -4.51 -0.33 -8.62
N LEU A 107 -4.61 0.23 -7.41
CA LEU A 107 -4.37 1.64 -7.15
C LEU A 107 -2.92 2.04 -7.41
N ALA A 108 -1.95 1.27 -6.88
CA ALA A 108 -0.53 1.54 -7.05
C ALA A 108 -0.11 1.48 -8.52
N SER A 109 -0.67 0.57 -9.31
CA SER A 109 -0.42 0.50 -10.75
C SER A 109 -0.81 1.79 -11.48
N LYS A 110 -1.85 2.48 -11.03
CA LYS A 110 -2.28 3.78 -11.57
C LYS A 110 -1.41 4.93 -11.09
N ILE A 111 -1.05 4.93 -9.80
CA ILE A 111 -0.19 5.97 -9.21
C ILE A 111 1.17 6.00 -9.88
N GLU A 112 1.75 4.83 -10.16
CA GLU A 112 3.08 4.70 -10.76
C GLU A 112 3.06 4.59 -12.29
N GLU A 113 2.01 5.11 -12.93
CA GLU A 113 1.88 5.23 -14.39
C GLU A 113 2.04 3.88 -15.15
N ALA A 114 1.74 2.76 -14.48
CA ALA A 114 1.77 1.41 -15.05
C ALA A 114 0.42 0.70 -14.92
N PRO A 115 -0.70 1.29 -15.40
CA PRO A 115 -2.05 0.82 -15.08
C PRO A 115 -2.30 -0.61 -15.56
N ARG A 116 -2.99 -1.38 -14.73
CA ARG A 116 -3.47 -2.74 -15.05
C ARG A 116 -4.98 -2.78 -14.94
N ARG A 117 -5.60 -3.57 -15.81
CA ARG A 117 -7.08 -3.75 -15.74
C ARG A 117 -7.43 -4.54 -14.49
N ILE A 118 -8.52 -4.16 -13.84
CA ILE A 118 -9.01 -4.85 -12.64
C ILE A 118 -9.22 -6.36 -12.87
N ARG A 119 -9.63 -6.75 -14.09
CA ARG A 119 -9.76 -8.15 -14.49
C ARG A 119 -8.43 -8.90 -14.39
N ASP A 120 -7.35 -8.28 -14.81
CA ASP A 120 -6.02 -8.90 -14.80
C ASP A 120 -5.54 -9.08 -13.36
N VAL A 121 -5.83 -8.10 -12.48
CA VAL A 121 -5.56 -8.20 -11.04
C VAL A 121 -6.34 -9.37 -10.42
N ILE A 122 -7.64 -9.47 -10.68
CA ILE A 122 -8.48 -10.57 -10.16
C ILE A 122 -7.98 -11.92 -10.64
N ASN A 123 -7.64 -12.06 -11.92
CA ASN A 123 -7.12 -13.31 -12.49
C ASN A 123 -5.82 -13.75 -11.80
N VAL A 124 -4.91 -12.81 -11.53
CA VAL A 124 -3.64 -13.09 -10.87
C VAL A 124 -3.87 -13.55 -9.43
N PHE A 125 -4.71 -12.86 -8.66
CA PHE A 125 -5.02 -13.26 -7.29
C PHE A 125 -5.74 -14.60 -7.22
N HIS A 126 -6.66 -14.88 -8.16
CA HIS A 126 -7.28 -16.19 -8.30
C HIS A 126 -6.21 -17.29 -8.51
N ARG A 127 -5.23 -17.04 -9.39
CA ARG A 127 -4.13 -17.97 -9.62
C ARG A 127 -3.23 -18.14 -8.38
N LEU A 128 -2.91 -17.07 -7.67
CA LEU A 128 -2.11 -17.12 -6.43
C LEU A 128 -2.83 -17.93 -5.35
N ARG A 129 -4.15 -17.79 -5.23
CA ARG A 129 -4.97 -18.59 -4.29
C ARG A 129 -4.89 -20.07 -4.62
N GLN A 130 -5.07 -20.45 -5.89
CA GLN A 130 -4.95 -21.83 -6.35
C GLN A 130 -3.57 -22.43 -6.06
N LEU A 131 -2.50 -21.65 -6.27
CA LEU A 131 -1.13 -22.09 -5.98
C LEU A 131 -0.94 -22.35 -4.49
N ARG A 132 -1.43 -21.48 -3.63
CA ARG A 132 -1.34 -21.63 -2.18
C ARG A 132 -2.14 -22.82 -1.67
N GLU A 133 -3.31 -23.08 -2.25
CA GLU A 133 -4.17 -24.22 -1.90
C GLU A 133 -3.77 -25.51 -2.63
N LYS A 134 -2.68 -25.49 -3.42
CA LYS A 134 -2.20 -26.61 -4.24
C LYS A 134 -3.26 -27.16 -5.20
N GLN A 135 -4.17 -26.30 -5.64
CA GLN A 135 -5.24 -26.66 -6.57
C GLN A 135 -4.75 -26.69 -8.02
N LYS A 136 -5.42 -27.49 -8.83
CA LYS A 136 -5.18 -27.49 -10.28
C LYS A 136 -5.58 -26.13 -10.89
N PRO A 137 -4.84 -25.64 -11.89
CA PRO A 137 -5.19 -24.43 -12.59
C PRO A 137 -6.60 -24.55 -13.22
N SER A 138 -7.48 -23.64 -12.85
CA SER A 138 -8.77 -23.49 -13.49
C SER A 138 -9.00 -22.03 -13.90
N PRO A 139 -9.65 -21.79 -15.04
CA PRO A 139 -9.96 -20.43 -15.47
C PRO A 139 -10.96 -19.79 -14.52
N LEU A 140 -10.85 -18.47 -14.37
CA LEU A 140 -11.83 -17.68 -13.63
C LEU A 140 -13.16 -17.64 -14.41
N VAL A 141 -14.25 -18.06 -13.78
CA VAL A 141 -15.59 -17.96 -14.35
C VAL A 141 -16.08 -16.52 -14.21
N LEU A 142 -16.62 -15.96 -15.29
CA LEU A 142 -17.16 -14.59 -15.32
C LEU A 142 -18.65 -14.61 -15.01
N ASP A 143 -18.97 -14.98 -13.80
CA ASP A 143 -20.33 -15.09 -13.27
C ASP A 143 -20.69 -13.90 -12.35
N GLN A 144 -21.79 -14.03 -11.61
CA GLN A 144 -22.24 -13.02 -10.65
C GLN A 144 -21.25 -12.85 -9.49
N GLU A 145 -20.54 -13.90 -9.10
CA GLU A 145 -19.51 -13.82 -8.04
C GLU A 145 -18.34 -12.96 -8.49
N TYR A 146 -17.90 -13.11 -9.74
CA TYR A 146 -16.89 -12.23 -10.33
C TYR A 146 -17.32 -10.76 -10.32
N VAL A 147 -18.59 -10.47 -10.70
CA VAL A 147 -19.11 -9.10 -10.70
C VAL A 147 -19.14 -8.53 -9.27
N ASN A 148 -19.55 -9.33 -8.30
CA ASN A 148 -19.56 -8.95 -6.89
C ASN A 148 -18.16 -8.67 -6.37
N LEU A 149 -17.21 -9.55 -6.66
CA LEU A 149 -15.80 -9.38 -6.27
C LEU A 149 -15.22 -8.11 -6.89
N LYS A 150 -15.41 -7.88 -8.17
CA LYS A 150 -15.00 -6.66 -8.86
C LYS A 150 -15.53 -5.41 -8.16
N ASN A 151 -16.82 -5.39 -7.81
CA ASN A 151 -17.44 -4.28 -7.11
C ASN A 151 -16.87 -4.08 -5.69
N GLN A 152 -16.56 -5.18 -4.99
CA GLN A 152 -15.92 -5.13 -3.67
C GLN A 152 -14.51 -4.53 -3.74
N ILE A 153 -13.73 -4.89 -4.74
CA ILE A 153 -12.38 -4.34 -4.95
C ILE A 153 -12.45 -2.84 -5.26
N ILE A 154 -13.38 -2.41 -6.13
CA ILE A 154 -13.58 -0.98 -6.42
C ILE A 154 -14.00 -0.21 -5.15
N LYS A 155 -14.88 -0.79 -4.34
CA LYS A 155 -15.26 -0.19 -3.05
C LYS A 155 -14.07 -0.14 -2.08
N ALA A 156 -13.24 -1.19 -2.05
CA ALA A 156 -12.03 -1.23 -1.22
C ALA A 156 -11.02 -0.14 -1.67
N GLU A 157 -10.80 0.02 -2.97
CA GLU A 157 -9.93 1.06 -3.52
C GLU A 157 -10.38 2.48 -3.10
N ARG A 158 -11.67 2.78 -3.26
CA ARG A 158 -12.23 4.07 -2.81
C ARG A 158 -12.07 4.28 -1.31
N ARG A 159 -12.19 3.21 -0.52
CA ARG A 159 -12.01 3.24 0.92
C ARG A 159 -10.54 3.50 1.29
N VAL A 160 -9.60 2.83 0.64
CA VAL A 160 -8.16 3.09 0.81
C VAL A 160 -7.86 4.56 0.54
N LEU A 161 -8.30 5.10 -0.60
CA LEU A 161 -8.12 6.51 -0.95
C LEU A 161 -8.69 7.45 0.12
N LYS A 162 -9.91 7.20 0.58
CA LYS A 162 -10.59 8.02 1.59
C LYS A 162 -9.85 7.99 2.93
N GLU A 163 -9.46 6.81 3.41
CA GLU A 163 -8.77 6.66 4.70
C GLU A 163 -7.38 7.28 4.71
N LEU A 164 -6.70 7.26 3.58
CA LEU A 164 -5.39 7.90 3.43
C LEU A 164 -5.49 9.39 3.05
N GLY A 165 -6.70 9.98 3.07
CA GLY A 165 -6.92 11.38 2.72
C GLY A 165 -6.43 11.74 1.31
N PHE A 166 -6.44 10.78 0.37
CA PHE A 166 -5.86 10.89 -0.97
C PHE A 166 -4.35 11.14 -0.99
N CYS A 167 -3.67 11.06 0.15
CA CYS A 167 -2.21 11.16 0.25
C CYS A 167 -1.56 9.82 -0.12
N VAL A 168 -1.55 9.51 -1.39
CA VAL A 168 -1.07 8.22 -1.94
C VAL A 168 0.35 8.28 -2.50
N HIS A 169 0.95 9.46 -2.51
CA HIS A 169 2.34 9.61 -2.93
C HIS A 169 3.28 8.97 -1.89
N VAL A 170 4.20 8.14 -2.37
CA VAL A 170 5.18 7.43 -1.53
C VAL A 170 6.58 7.76 -2.02
N LYS A 171 7.46 8.19 -1.10
CA LYS A 171 8.87 8.37 -1.39
C LYS A 171 9.59 7.04 -1.12
N HIS A 172 10.17 6.47 -2.16
CA HIS A 172 10.91 5.22 -2.06
C HIS A 172 12.41 5.45 -1.88
N PRO A 173 13.14 4.59 -1.15
CA PRO A 173 14.56 4.74 -0.90
C PRO A 173 15.43 4.46 -2.14
N HIS A 174 14.90 3.80 -3.17
CA HIS A 174 15.68 3.33 -4.34
C HIS A 174 16.52 4.41 -5.00
N LYS A 175 15.97 5.61 -5.24
CA LYS A 175 16.72 6.72 -5.85
C LYS A 175 17.86 7.19 -4.97
N ILE A 176 17.65 7.22 -3.66
CA ILE A 176 18.64 7.64 -2.66
C ILE A 176 19.77 6.61 -2.60
N ILE A 177 19.45 5.30 -2.64
CA ILE A 177 20.43 4.23 -2.65
C ILE A 177 21.33 4.34 -3.89
N VAL A 178 20.73 4.52 -5.07
CA VAL A 178 21.51 4.69 -6.31
C VAL A 178 22.43 5.90 -6.21
N MET A 179 21.94 7.02 -5.70
CA MET A 179 22.74 8.24 -5.50
C MET A 179 23.93 7.98 -4.54
N TYR A 180 23.70 7.31 -3.40
CA TYR A 180 24.79 6.99 -2.46
C TYR A 180 25.80 6.03 -3.07
N LEU A 181 25.36 5.00 -3.79
CA LEU A 181 26.27 4.07 -4.47
C LEU A 181 27.16 4.79 -5.50
N GLN A 182 26.62 5.79 -6.21
CA GLN A 182 27.39 6.61 -7.14
C GLN A 182 28.38 7.53 -6.44
N VAL A 183 27.92 8.24 -5.39
CA VAL A 183 28.82 9.14 -4.60
C VAL A 183 29.97 8.38 -3.95
N LEU A 184 29.73 7.14 -3.54
CA LEU A 184 30.74 6.26 -2.94
C LEU A 184 31.56 5.47 -3.96
N GLU A 185 31.32 5.70 -5.27
CA GLU A 185 31.99 4.98 -6.39
C GLU A 185 31.86 3.45 -6.28
N CYS A 186 30.76 2.99 -5.67
CA CYS A 186 30.49 1.56 -5.40
C CYS A 186 29.51 0.92 -6.39
N GLU A 187 29.06 1.63 -7.42
CA GLU A 187 28.06 1.17 -8.39
C GLU A 187 28.52 -0.05 -9.20
N ARG A 188 29.82 -0.30 -9.26
CA ARG A 188 30.40 -1.49 -9.95
C ARG A 188 30.47 -2.72 -9.06
N ASN A 189 30.34 -2.57 -7.75
CA ASN A 189 30.33 -3.70 -6.82
C ASN A 189 28.95 -4.36 -6.79
N LYS A 190 28.75 -5.37 -7.64
CA LYS A 190 27.44 -6.06 -7.79
C LYS A 190 26.90 -6.59 -6.46
N HIS A 191 27.75 -7.12 -5.59
CA HIS A 191 27.32 -7.64 -4.28
C HIS A 191 26.77 -6.54 -3.39
N LEU A 192 27.49 -5.41 -3.27
CA LEU A 192 27.06 -4.27 -2.48
C LEU A 192 25.78 -3.67 -3.02
N VAL A 193 25.67 -3.49 -4.35
CA VAL A 193 24.45 -3.00 -5.01
C VAL A 193 23.26 -3.90 -4.71
N GLN A 194 23.44 -5.21 -4.87
CA GLN A 194 22.37 -6.18 -4.61
C GLN A 194 21.96 -6.20 -3.13
N THR A 195 22.92 -6.19 -2.21
CA THR A 195 22.64 -6.17 -0.76
C THR A 195 21.91 -4.89 -0.35
N SER A 196 22.35 -3.72 -0.85
CA SER A 196 21.73 -2.44 -0.58
C SER A 196 20.29 -2.40 -1.13
N TRP A 197 20.08 -2.98 -2.30
CA TRP A 197 18.75 -3.08 -2.90
C TRP A 197 17.81 -3.97 -2.09
N LEU A 198 18.27 -5.18 -1.72
CA LEU A 198 17.48 -6.11 -0.88
C LEU A 198 17.17 -5.55 0.50
N ALA A 199 18.11 -4.82 1.11
CA ALA A 199 17.89 -4.15 2.39
C ALA A 199 16.79 -3.09 2.30
N SER A 200 16.60 -2.44 1.14
CA SER A 200 15.53 -1.46 0.92
C SER A 200 14.14 -2.09 0.74
N GLU A 201 14.09 -3.37 0.40
CA GLU A 201 12.86 -4.13 0.23
C GLU A 201 12.32 -4.76 1.52
N GLY A 202 12.98 -4.50 2.66
CA GLY A 202 12.47 -4.86 4.00
C GLY A 202 12.54 -6.36 4.32
N LYS A 203 13.63 -7.01 3.91
CA LYS A 203 13.97 -8.36 4.41
C LYS A 203 14.80 -8.29 5.68
#